data_0216a1d0bc6683974f86b0331ce273ba
#
_entry.id   0216a1d0bc6683974f86b0331ce273ba
#
_cell.length_a   1.000
_cell.length_b   1.000
_cell.length_c   1.000
_cell.angle_alpha   90.00
_cell.angle_beta   90.00
_cell.angle_gamma   90.00
#
_symmetry.space_group_name_H-M   'P 1'
#
loop_
_entity.id
_entity.type
_entity.pdbx_description
1 polymer ?
#
loop_
_entity_poly.entity_id
_entity_poly.type
_entity_poly.pdbx_seq_one_letter_code
_entity_poly.pdbx_strand_id
1 'polypeptide(L)'
;MSDTLLNVKAVETYYGNIRALAGVDVEVKRGEIVCMIGANGAGKSTLMMTICGSPQAKTGSVTFDGQDITRMPTHEIARLRVAQSPEGRRIFPRMTVFENLQMGASLDNMKHFNEDVEKIFTLFPRLKERQAQRGGTLSGGEQQMLSIGRALMARPKLLLLDEPSLGLAPLIVKGIFEAIKKLNQQEGLTVFLVEQNAFAALKLSHRGYVMVNGKVTMSGSGKELLANPEVRAAYLEGGHH
;
A
#
# COMPACT_ATOMS: atom_id res chain seq x y z
N MET A 1 4.31 -16.48 19.07
CA MET A 1 3.50 -16.12 17.89
C MET A 1 4.47 -15.84 16.75
N SER A 2 4.16 -16.20 15.50
CA SER A 2 5.01 -15.90 14.35
C SER A 2 5.12 -14.37 14.21
N ASP A 3 6.33 -13.87 13.91
CA ASP A 3 6.59 -12.46 13.63
C ASP A 3 6.00 -12.05 12.26
N THR A 4 5.68 -13.03 11.40
CA THR A 4 5.10 -12.83 10.07
C THR A 4 3.63 -12.43 10.17
N LEU A 5 3.27 -11.25 9.62
CA LEU A 5 1.90 -10.77 9.52
C LEU A 5 1.24 -11.20 8.22
N LEU A 6 1.93 -11.06 7.08
CA LEU A 6 1.47 -11.49 5.77
C LEU A 6 2.47 -12.46 5.17
N ASN A 7 1.98 -13.60 4.67
CA ASN A 7 2.77 -14.57 3.92
C ASN A 7 2.04 -14.95 2.63
N VAL A 8 2.66 -14.62 1.51
CA VAL A 8 2.23 -15.00 0.16
C VAL A 8 3.18 -16.10 -0.31
N LYS A 9 2.67 -17.28 -0.66
CA LYS A 9 3.49 -18.44 -1.02
C LYS A 9 3.05 -19.07 -2.34
N ALA A 10 3.98 -19.07 -3.30
CA ALA A 10 3.82 -19.66 -4.64
C ALA A 10 2.51 -19.21 -5.34
N VAL A 11 2.12 -17.94 -5.17
CA VAL A 11 0.85 -17.43 -5.68
C VAL A 11 0.89 -17.22 -7.18
N GLU A 12 -0.07 -17.82 -7.87
CA GLU A 12 -0.38 -17.53 -9.27
C GLU A 12 -1.76 -16.88 -9.38
N THR A 13 -1.85 -15.84 -10.19
CA THR A 13 -3.10 -15.11 -10.45
C THR A 13 -3.27 -14.87 -11.92
N TYR A 14 -4.51 -14.98 -12.38
CA TYR A 14 -4.86 -14.90 -13.81
C TYR A 14 -5.98 -13.90 -14.06
N TYR A 15 -5.92 -13.22 -15.19
CA TYR A 15 -7.01 -12.51 -15.84
C TYR A 15 -7.42 -13.28 -17.10
N GLY A 16 -8.49 -14.05 -17.03
CA GLY A 16 -8.82 -15.01 -18.09
C GLY A 16 -7.69 -16.03 -18.27
N ASN A 17 -7.08 -16.05 -19.45
CA ASN A 17 -5.95 -16.93 -19.77
C ASN A 17 -4.56 -16.27 -19.55
N ILE A 18 -4.53 -15.00 -19.18
CA ILE A 18 -3.28 -14.26 -18.98
C ILE A 18 -2.82 -14.47 -17.53
N ARG A 19 -1.64 -15.09 -17.36
CA ARG A 19 -1.01 -15.24 -16.05
C ARG A 19 -0.31 -13.94 -15.68
N ALA A 20 -0.85 -13.24 -14.68
CA ALA A 20 -0.31 -11.99 -14.18
C ALA A 20 0.69 -12.18 -13.03
N LEU A 21 0.49 -13.22 -12.19
CA LEU A 21 1.46 -13.63 -11.15
C LEU A 21 1.87 -15.09 -11.40
N ALA A 22 3.15 -15.39 -11.26
CA ALA A 22 3.75 -16.64 -11.68
C ALA A 22 4.60 -17.28 -10.56
N GLY A 23 3.94 -17.71 -9.48
CA GLY A 23 4.60 -18.32 -8.31
C GLY A 23 5.28 -17.27 -7.44
N VAL A 24 4.53 -16.26 -6.97
CA VAL A 24 5.06 -15.15 -6.17
C VAL A 24 5.18 -15.57 -4.70
N ASP A 25 6.36 -15.30 -4.12
CA ASP A 25 6.65 -15.43 -2.69
C ASP A 25 6.96 -14.06 -2.10
N VAL A 26 6.20 -13.66 -1.07
CA VAL A 26 6.39 -12.41 -0.32
C VAL A 26 6.06 -12.61 1.14
N GLU A 27 6.90 -12.13 2.02
CA GLU A 27 6.69 -12.11 3.45
C GLU A 27 6.74 -10.67 3.98
N VAL A 28 5.80 -10.31 4.88
CA VAL A 28 5.80 -9.04 5.59
C VAL A 28 5.69 -9.33 7.09
N LYS A 29 6.66 -8.86 7.87
CA LYS A 29 6.66 -9.00 9.33
C LYS A 29 5.86 -7.86 9.98
N ARG A 30 5.43 -8.07 11.21
CA ARG A 30 4.75 -7.04 12.00
C ARG A 30 5.65 -5.83 12.21
N GLY A 31 5.09 -4.63 12.05
CA GLY A 31 5.84 -3.38 12.19
C GLY A 31 6.89 -3.15 11.09
N GLU A 32 6.90 -3.96 10.03
CA GLU A 32 7.83 -3.78 8.91
C GLU A 32 7.24 -2.88 7.84
N ILE A 33 8.05 -2.03 7.23
CA ILE A 33 7.76 -1.39 5.94
C ILE A 33 8.45 -2.22 4.88
N VAL A 34 7.67 -2.85 4.01
CA VAL A 34 8.15 -3.62 2.86
C VAL A 34 7.77 -2.91 1.59
N CYS A 35 8.67 -2.84 0.61
CA CYS A 35 8.33 -2.35 -0.71
C CYS A 35 8.49 -3.41 -1.80
N MET A 36 7.72 -3.27 -2.86
CA MET A 36 7.92 -4.01 -4.11
C MET A 36 8.12 -3.01 -5.25
N ILE A 37 9.24 -3.13 -5.93
CA ILE A 37 9.56 -2.31 -7.08
C ILE A 37 9.52 -3.15 -8.36
N GLY A 38 9.31 -2.51 -9.50
CA GLY A 38 9.24 -3.15 -10.81
C GLY A 38 8.61 -2.21 -11.83
N ALA A 39 8.81 -2.52 -13.11
CA ALA A 39 8.23 -1.76 -14.21
C ALA A 39 6.69 -1.82 -14.22
N ASN A 40 6.07 -0.92 -14.99
CA ASN A 40 4.63 -0.99 -15.25
C ASN A 40 4.27 -2.32 -15.91
N GLY A 41 3.17 -2.93 -15.48
CA GLY A 41 2.76 -4.24 -15.96
C GLY A 41 3.53 -5.42 -15.33
N ALA A 42 4.48 -5.21 -14.43
CA ALA A 42 5.21 -6.31 -13.77
C ALA A 42 4.34 -7.21 -12.87
N GLY A 43 3.12 -6.79 -12.51
CA GLY A 43 2.19 -7.55 -11.67
C GLY A 43 2.03 -7.00 -10.24
N LYS A 44 2.66 -5.86 -9.91
CA LYS A 44 2.64 -5.26 -8.56
C LYS A 44 1.23 -5.01 -8.03
N SER A 45 0.40 -4.26 -8.77
CA SER A 45 -0.98 -3.97 -8.38
C SER A 45 -1.85 -5.22 -8.37
N THR A 46 -1.57 -6.20 -9.26
CA THR A 46 -2.24 -7.51 -9.24
C THR A 46 -1.96 -8.24 -7.92
N LEU A 47 -0.74 -8.21 -7.42
CA LEU A 47 -0.42 -8.81 -6.11
C LEU A 47 -1.20 -8.13 -4.99
N MET A 48 -1.24 -6.78 -4.95
CA MET A 48 -2.03 -6.04 -3.97
C MET A 48 -3.50 -6.43 -4.00
N MET A 49 -4.08 -6.50 -5.21
CA MET A 49 -5.48 -6.90 -5.39
C MET A 49 -5.71 -8.37 -5.02
N THR A 50 -4.76 -9.26 -5.30
CA THR A 50 -4.85 -10.68 -4.93
C THR A 50 -4.83 -10.84 -3.40
N ILE A 51 -4.00 -10.09 -2.68
CA ILE A 51 -4.01 -10.04 -1.21
C ILE A 51 -5.38 -9.58 -0.68
N CYS A 52 -6.02 -8.62 -1.38
CA CYS A 52 -7.38 -8.16 -1.05
C CYS A 52 -8.50 -9.11 -1.53
N GLY A 53 -8.17 -10.25 -2.14
CA GLY A 53 -9.15 -11.27 -2.58
C GLY A 53 -9.85 -11.00 -3.90
N SER A 54 -9.37 -10.05 -4.73
CA SER A 54 -9.97 -9.75 -6.05
C SER A 54 -8.94 -9.22 -7.06
N PRO A 55 -8.47 -10.06 -8.00
CA PRO A 55 -8.81 -11.48 -8.21
C PRO A 55 -8.21 -12.40 -7.14
N GLN A 56 -8.87 -13.51 -6.87
CA GLN A 56 -8.32 -14.54 -5.97
C GLN A 56 -7.16 -15.29 -6.65
N ALA A 57 -6.20 -15.76 -5.85
CA ALA A 57 -5.12 -16.61 -6.33
C ALA A 57 -5.67 -17.90 -6.93
N LYS A 58 -5.17 -18.34 -8.08
CA LYS A 58 -5.55 -19.63 -8.69
C LYS A 58 -4.84 -20.80 -7.99
N THR A 59 -3.55 -20.62 -7.70
CA THR A 59 -2.71 -21.56 -6.96
C THR A 59 -1.91 -20.82 -5.89
N GLY A 60 -1.24 -21.55 -5.01
CA GLY A 60 -0.53 -21.01 -3.87
C GLY A 60 -1.44 -20.61 -2.72
N SER A 61 -0.92 -19.87 -1.77
CA SER A 61 -1.65 -19.45 -0.57
C SER A 61 -1.30 -18.03 -0.14
N VAL A 62 -2.28 -17.36 0.46
CA VAL A 62 -2.10 -16.07 1.13
C VAL A 62 -2.57 -16.24 2.58
N THR A 63 -1.65 -16.04 3.52
CA THR A 63 -1.94 -16.13 4.95
C THR A 63 -1.74 -14.76 5.59
N PHE A 64 -2.71 -14.31 6.36
CA PHE A 64 -2.66 -13.06 7.10
C PHE A 64 -2.95 -13.31 8.58
N ASP A 65 -2.05 -12.86 9.45
CA ASP A 65 -2.15 -13.01 10.92
C ASP A 65 -2.40 -14.48 11.35
N GLY A 66 -1.76 -15.43 10.64
CA GLY A 66 -1.92 -16.87 10.86
C GLY A 66 -3.18 -17.50 10.24
N GLN A 67 -4.06 -16.71 9.63
CA GLN A 67 -5.29 -17.18 8.98
C GLN A 67 -5.11 -17.26 7.46
N ASP A 68 -5.55 -18.35 6.85
CA ASP A 68 -5.61 -18.47 5.38
C ASP A 68 -6.73 -17.56 4.83
N ILE A 69 -6.35 -16.62 3.99
CA ILE A 69 -7.25 -15.67 3.30
C ILE A 69 -7.32 -15.89 1.80
N THR A 70 -6.71 -16.96 1.27
CA THR A 70 -6.54 -17.22 -0.16
C THR A 70 -7.84 -17.16 -0.95
N ARG A 71 -8.93 -17.67 -0.36
CA ARG A 71 -10.27 -17.72 -0.98
C ARG A 71 -11.30 -16.84 -0.25
N MET A 72 -10.84 -16.03 0.69
CA MET A 72 -11.71 -15.18 1.49
C MET A 72 -12.25 -14.00 0.66
N PRO A 73 -13.53 -13.64 0.79
CA PRO A 73 -14.09 -12.47 0.12
C PRO A 73 -13.45 -11.15 0.63
N THR A 74 -13.31 -10.18 -0.25
CA THR A 74 -12.66 -8.88 0.05
C THR A 74 -13.19 -8.20 1.32
N HIS A 75 -14.53 -8.24 1.54
CA HIS A 75 -15.12 -7.60 2.73
C HIS A 75 -14.77 -8.29 4.05
N GLU A 76 -14.52 -9.60 4.02
CA GLU A 76 -14.03 -10.34 5.20
C GLU A 76 -12.55 -10.07 5.46
N ILE A 77 -11.73 -9.99 4.39
CA ILE A 77 -10.31 -9.59 4.49
C ILE A 77 -10.20 -8.18 5.10
N ALA A 78 -11.05 -7.24 4.67
CA ALA A 78 -11.10 -5.90 5.25
C ALA A 78 -11.42 -5.93 6.76
N ARG A 79 -12.33 -6.82 7.22
CA ARG A 79 -12.63 -7.01 8.65
C ARG A 79 -11.44 -7.52 9.47
N LEU A 80 -10.50 -8.21 8.84
CA LEU A 80 -9.23 -8.60 9.47
C LEU A 80 -8.26 -7.43 9.64
N ARG A 81 -8.63 -6.22 9.21
CA ARG A 81 -7.82 -4.99 9.26
C ARG A 81 -6.70 -4.97 8.21
N VAL A 82 -6.97 -5.49 7.02
CA VAL A 82 -6.20 -5.20 5.81
C VAL A 82 -6.89 -4.04 5.11
N ALA A 83 -6.19 -2.91 4.94
CA ALA A 83 -6.73 -1.75 4.24
C ALA A 83 -5.81 -1.35 3.08
N GLN A 84 -6.41 -0.88 2.00
CA GLN A 84 -5.68 -0.48 0.79
C GLN A 84 -5.99 0.98 0.41
N SER A 85 -4.92 1.72 0.06
CA SER A 85 -5.02 2.91 -0.78
C SER A 85 -4.61 2.51 -2.20
N PRO A 86 -5.58 2.31 -3.10
CA PRO A 86 -5.32 1.80 -4.44
C PRO A 86 -4.75 2.87 -5.37
N GLU A 87 -4.16 2.45 -6.47
CA GLU A 87 -3.75 3.32 -7.58
C GLU A 87 -4.92 4.18 -8.07
N GLY A 88 -4.62 5.41 -8.49
CA GLY A 88 -5.63 6.36 -8.96
C GLY A 88 -6.48 6.97 -7.84
N ARG A 89 -6.00 6.87 -6.57
CA ARG A 89 -6.56 7.51 -5.37
C ARG A 89 -7.94 6.99 -4.96
N ARG A 90 -8.86 6.72 -5.88
CA ARG A 90 -10.21 6.14 -5.70
C ARG A 90 -11.00 6.76 -4.54
N ILE A 91 -10.91 8.09 -4.40
CA ILE A 91 -11.72 8.87 -3.45
C ILE A 91 -13.16 9.00 -3.96
N PHE A 92 -14.09 9.39 -3.09
CA PHE A 92 -15.45 9.75 -3.47
C PHE A 92 -15.49 11.26 -3.83
N PRO A 93 -15.48 11.63 -5.11
CA PRO A 93 -15.23 13.01 -5.54
C PRO A 93 -16.37 13.99 -5.17
N ARG A 94 -17.59 13.48 -5.01
CA ARG A 94 -18.77 14.27 -4.63
C ARG A 94 -18.92 14.47 -3.13
N MET A 95 -18.26 13.62 -2.32
CA MET A 95 -18.21 13.73 -0.86
C MET A 95 -17.13 14.72 -0.43
N THR A 96 -17.35 15.36 0.71
CA THR A 96 -16.32 16.18 1.38
C THR A 96 -15.14 15.35 1.85
N VAL A 97 -14.05 16.00 2.23
CA VAL A 97 -12.91 15.34 2.89
C VAL A 97 -13.38 14.59 4.14
N PHE A 98 -14.20 15.25 4.97
CA PHE A 98 -14.72 14.66 6.20
C PHE A 98 -15.56 13.41 5.92
N GLU A 99 -16.49 13.47 4.98
CA GLU A 99 -17.35 12.33 4.59
C GLU A 99 -16.53 11.17 4.00
N ASN A 100 -15.47 11.46 3.21
CA ASN A 100 -14.57 10.43 2.73
C ASN A 100 -13.88 9.70 3.89
N LEU A 101 -13.44 10.42 4.94
CA LEU A 101 -12.85 9.81 6.13
C LEU A 101 -13.88 9.00 6.91
N GLN A 102 -15.14 9.46 7.02
CA GLN A 102 -16.22 8.69 7.63
C GLN A 102 -16.42 7.32 6.97
N MET A 103 -16.37 7.28 5.63
CA MET A 103 -16.47 5.99 4.89
C MET A 103 -15.36 5.01 5.29
N GLY A 104 -14.15 5.49 5.58
CA GLY A 104 -13.04 4.65 6.06
C GLY A 104 -13.28 4.04 7.44
N ALA A 105 -14.00 4.73 8.33
CA ALA A 105 -14.29 4.30 9.70
C ALA A 105 -15.48 3.32 9.80
N SER A 106 -16.13 2.99 8.69
CA SER A 106 -17.38 2.17 8.68
C SER A 106 -17.20 0.77 9.28
N LEU A 107 -16.00 0.18 9.18
CA LEU A 107 -15.70 -1.16 9.73
C LEU A 107 -15.76 -1.21 11.26
N ASP A 108 -15.59 -0.09 11.94
CA ASP A 108 -15.55 0.03 13.41
C ASP A 108 -16.80 0.71 13.98
N ASN A 109 -17.88 0.78 13.18
CA ASN A 109 -19.12 1.45 13.55
C ASN A 109 -18.89 2.88 14.10
N MET A 110 -17.89 3.58 13.59
CA MET A 110 -17.53 4.96 13.97
C MET A 110 -17.09 5.14 15.44
N LYS A 111 -16.83 4.05 16.17
CA LYS A 111 -16.55 4.08 17.62
C LYS A 111 -15.41 5.01 18.00
N HIS A 112 -14.38 5.08 17.18
CA HIS A 112 -13.16 5.86 17.43
C HIS A 112 -13.01 7.03 16.43
N PHE A 113 -14.05 7.39 15.72
CA PHE A 113 -13.99 8.31 14.60
C PHE A 113 -13.33 9.66 14.95
N ASN A 114 -13.74 10.30 16.04
CA ASN A 114 -13.22 11.62 16.42
C ASN A 114 -11.71 11.57 16.75
N GLU A 115 -11.25 10.51 17.41
CA GLU A 115 -9.84 10.30 17.68
C GLU A 115 -9.05 10.08 16.39
N ASP A 116 -9.55 9.22 15.50
CA ASP A 116 -8.87 8.84 14.27
C ASP A 116 -8.82 10.00 13.27
N VAL A 117 -9.91 10.76 13.14
CA VAL A 117 -9.91 11.93 12.24
C VAL A 117 -8.93 13.01 12.67
N GLU A 118 -8.78 13.27 13.97
CA GLU A 118 -7.78 14.22 14.47
C GLU A 118 -6.34 13.73 14.25
N LYS A 119 -6.09 12.42 14.33
CA LYS A 119 -4.81 11.82 13.92
C LYS A 119 -4.52 12.05 12.44
N ILE A 120 -5.50 11.81 11.57
CA ILE A 120 -5.34 12.06 10.13
C ILE A 120 -5.09 13.54 9.85
N PHE A 121 -5.77 14.44 10.53
CA PHE A 121 -5.57 15.88 10.39
C PHE A 121 -4.21 16.35 10.93
N THR A 122 -3.68 15.67 11.94
CA THR A 122 -2.31 15.90 12.44
C THR A 122 -1.25 15.42 11.44
N LEU A 123 -1.49 14.29 10.77
CA LEU A 123 -0.61 13.76 9.72
C LEU A 123 -0.67 14.60 8.43
N PHE A 124 -1.86 15.06 8.08
CA PHE A 124 -2.14 15.79 6.85
C PHE A 124 -2.92 17.09 7.14
N PRO A 125 -2.26 18.14 7.65
CA PRO A 125 -2.94 19.39 8.07
C PRO A 125 -3.78 20.04 6.97
N ARG A 126 -3.38 19.88 5.69
CA ARG A 126 -4.13 20.37 4.55
C ARG A 126 -5.53 19.77 4.43
N LEU A 127 -5.71 18.53 4.87
CA LEU A 127 -7.05 17.92 4.90
C LEU A 127 -7.94 18.55 5.97
N LYS A 128 -7.38 18.97 7.11
CA LYS A 128 -8.12 19.70 8.15
C LYS A 128 -8.62 21.06 7.65
N GLU A 129 -7.75 21.82 7.00
CA GLU A 129 -8.08 23.12 6.42
C GLU A 129 -9.23 23.02 5.39
N ARG A 130 -9.35 21.87 4.74
CA ARG A 130 -10.27 21.60 3.64
C ARG A 130 -11.35 20.57 3.97
N GLN A 131 -11.61 20.32 5.25
CA GLN A 131 -12.51 19.24 5.69
C GLN A 131 -13.92 19.28 5.09
N ALA A 132 -14.45 20.49 4.84
CA ALA A 132 -15.74 20.71 4.22
C ALA A 132 -15.71 20.76 2.68
N GLN A 133 -14.49 20.72 2.07
CA GLN A 133 -14.32 20.79 0.62
C GLN A 133 -14.60 19.43 -0.01
N ARG A 134 -15.21 19.40 -1.21
CA ARG A 134 -15.44 18.18 -1.97
C ARG A 134 -14.13 17.56 -2.45
N GLY A 135 -13.95 16.25 -2.28
CA GLY A 135 -12.74 15.52 -2.64
C GLY A 135 -12.31 15.72 -4.09
N GLY A 136 -13.26 15.78 -5.02
CA GLY A 136 -12.97 15.97 -6.44
C GLY A 136 -12.36 17.33 -6.80
N THR A 137 -12.42 18.33 -5.90
CA THR A 137 -11.86 19.68 -6.12
C THR A 137 -10.48 19.88 -5.45
N LEU A 138 -9.99 18.86 -4.78
CA LEU A 138 -8.65 18.85 -4.17
C LEU A 138 -7.56 18.70 -5.23
N SER A 139 -6.36 19.20 -4.93
CA SER A 139 -5.16 18.88 -5.72
C SER A 139 -4.85 17.39 -5.70
N GLY A 140 -4.08 16.90 -6.68
CA GLY A 140 -3.69 15.51 -6.76
C GLY A 140 -3.00 14.98 -5.50
N GLY A 141 -2.15 15.79 -4.87
CA GLY A 141 -1.49 15.41 -3.62
C GLY A 141 -2.44 15.35 -2.44
N GLU A 142 -3.38 16.29 -2.31
CA GLU A 142 -4.41 16.27 -1.27
C GLU A 142 -5.37 15.08 -1.44
N GLN A 143 -5.72 14.72 -2.69
CA GLN A 143 -6.50 13.52 -2.96
C GLN A 143 -5.77 12.24 -2.55
N GLN A 144 -4.45 12.18 -2.76
CA GLN A 144 -3.63 11.04 -2.33
C GLN A 144 -3.57 10.96 -0.80
N MET A 145 -3.35 12.09 -0.11
CA MET A 145 -3.42 12.16 1.35
C MET A 145 -4.78 11.70 1.87
N LEU A 146 -5.87 12.10 1.19
CA LEU A 146 -7.23 11.69 1.54
C LEU A 146 -7.46 10.19 1.34
N SER A 147 -6.94 9.61 0.26
CA SER A 147 -7.02 8.16 0.00
C SER A 147 -6.30 7.36 1.10
N ILE A 148 -5.08 7.77 1.45
CA ILE A 148 -4.30 7.16 2.54
C ILE A 148 -5.01 7.37 3.89
N GLY A 149 -5.47 8.60 4.17
CA GLY A 149 -6.21 8.92 5.39
C GLY A 149 -7.45 8.04 5.55
N ARG A 150 -8.23 7.86 4.49
CA ARG A 150 -9.40 6.98 4.49
C ARG A 150 -9.04 5.53 4.79
N ALA A 151 -7.94 5.01 4.24
CA ALA A 151 -7.47 3.66 4.55
C ALA A 151 -7.03 3.52 6.03
N LEU A 152 -6.38 4.55 6.58
CA LEU A 152 -5.97 4.59 7.98
C LEU A 152 -7.14 4.65 8.97
N MET A 153 -8.27 5.26 8.58
CA MET A 153 -9.51 5.28 9.40
C MET A 153 -10.05 3.88 9.72
N ALA A 154 -9.68 2.84 8.95
CA ALA A 154 -9.99 1.45 9.26
C ALA A 154 -9.13 0.85 10.39
N ARG A 155 -8.21 1.61 11.00
CA ARG A 155 -7.22 1.14 11.99
C ARG A 155 -6.52 -0.15 11.52
N PRO A 156 -5.84 -0.14 10.36
CA PRO A 156 -5.32 -1.35 9.74
C PRO A 156 -4.18 -1.97 10.57
N LYS A 157 -4.11 -3.30 10.57
CA LYS A 157 -2.91 -4.06 10.94
C LYS A 157 -1.90 -4.06 9.79
N LEU A 158 -2.39 -4.06 8.55
CA LEU A 158 -1.61 -3.98 7.32
C LEU A 158 -2.19 -2.91 6.40
N LEU A 159 -1.38 -1.91 6.09
CA LEU A 159 -1.69 -0.89 5.10
C LEU A 159 -1.02 -1.24 3.78
N LEU A 160 -1.82 -1.42 2.74
CA LEU A 160 -1.39 -1.64 1.36
C LEU A 160 -1.43 -0.32 0.60
N LEU A 161 -0.31 0.09 -0.01
CA LEU A 161 -0.19 1.34 -0.77
C LEU A 161 0.22 1.04 -2.20
N ASP A 162 -0.64 1.39 -3.15
CA ASP A 162 -0.42 1.13 -4.57
C ASP A 162 -0.04 2.42 -5.29
N GLU A 163 1.26 2.54 -5.63
CA GLU A 163 1.90 3.69 -6.29
C GLU A 163 1.54 5.06 -5.66
N PRO A 164 1.75 5.22 -4.33
CA PRO A 164 1.34 6.43 -3.62
C PRO A 164 2.07 7.70 -4.08
N SER A 165 3.17 7.60 -4.82
CA SER A 165 3.94 8.74 -5.34
C SER A 165 3.56 9.15 -6.77
N LEU A 166 2.76 8.34 -7.48
CA LEU A 166 2.52 8.51 -8.91
C LEU A 166 1.90 9.87 -9.25
N GLY A 167 2.57 10.61 -10.14
CA GLY A 167 2.09 11.92 -10.65
C GLY A 167 2.06 13.03 -9.61
N LEU A 168 2.85 12.93 -8.54
CA LEU A 168 2.93 13.92 -7.49
C LEU A 168 4.26 14.69 -7.50
N ALA A 169 4.21 15.94 -7.07
CA ALA A 169 5.41 16.75 -6.88
C ALA A 169 6.32 16.14 -5.77
N PRO A 170 7.66 16.22 -5.92
CA PRO A 170 8.61 15.60 -4.99
C PRO A 170 8.41 15.99 -3.52
N LEU A 171 8.02 17.22 -3.24
CA LEU A 171 7.74 17.68 -1.88
C LEU A 171 6.55 16.99 -1.25
N ILE A 172 5.50 16.71 -2.04
CA ILE A 172 4.29 15.99 -1.60
C ILE A 172 4.64 14.53 -1.32
N VAL A 173 5.39 13.88 -2.22
CA VAL A 173 5.86 12.49 -2.03
C VAL A 173 6.66 12.36 -0.74
N LYS A 174 7.60 13.30 -0.50
CA LYS A 174 8.38 13.35 0.74
C LYS A 174 7.47 13.43 1.96
N GLY A 175 6.48 14.33 1.97
CA GLY A 175 5.54 14.48 3.09
C GLY A 175 4.72 13.22 3.35
N ILE A 176 4.22 12.54 2.30
CA ILE A 176 3.50 11.27 2.41
C ILE A 176 4.40 10.18 3.02
N PHE A 177 5.64 10.03 2.54
CA PHE A 177 6.56 9.00 3.03
C PHE A 177 7.03 9.28 4.46
N GLU A 178 7.21 10.54 4.84
CA GLU A 178 7.48 10.92 6.23
C GLU A 178 6.30 10.58 7.15
N ALA A 179 5.06 10.81 6.73
CA ALA A 179 3.87 10.42 7.47
C ALA A 179 3.78 8.90 7.67
N ILE A 180 4.03 8.11 6.62
CA ILE A 180 4.07 6.64 6.68
C ILE A 180 5.16 6.16 7.64
N LYS A 181 6.37 6.72 7.54
CA LYS A 181 7.49 6.42 8.44
C LYS A 181 7.16 6.73 9.89
N LYS A 182 6.54 7.87 10.15
CA LYS A 182 6.12 8.28 11.49
C LYS A 182 5.12 7.29 12.08
N LEU A 183 4.08 6.90 11.33
CA LEU A 183 3.10 5.91 11.77
C LEU A 183 3.74 4.55 12.07
N ASN A 184 4.64 4.09 11.22
CA ASN A 184 5.36 2.85 11.45
C ASN A 184 6.20 2.92 12.73
N GLN A 185 6.98 3.99 12.94
CA GLN A 185 7.88 4.13 14.09
C GLN A 185 7.15 4.36 15.42
N GLN A 186 6.02 5.08 15.39
CA GLN A 186 5.31 5.47 16.62
C GLN A 186 4.19 4.49 16.99
N GLU A 187 3.53 3.89 16.00
CA GLU A 187 2.36 3.04 16.21
C GLU A 187 2.60 1.57 15.80
N GLY A 188 3.78 1.25 15.27
CA GLY A 188 4.09 -0.10 14.79
C GLY A 188 3.29 -0.53 13.56
N LEU A 189 2.74 0.44 12.79
CA LEU A 189 1.95 0.13 11.60
C LEU A 189 2.76 -0.68 10.59
N THR A 190 2.24 -1.83 10.18
CA THR A 190 2.84 -2.64 9.11
C THR A 190 2.40 -2.09 7.76
N VAL A 191 3.35 -1.89 6.84
CA VAL A 191 3.08 -1.30 5.53
C VAL A 191 3.69 -2.18 4.44
N PHE A 192 2.90 -2.48 3.41
CA PHE A 192 3.40 -3.02 2.17
C PHE A 192 3.04 -2.07 1.03
N LEU A 193 4.07 -1.49 0.40
CA LEU A 193 3.88 -0.55 -0.70
C LEU A 193 4.44 -1.09 -2.00
N VAL A 194 3.78 -0.82 -3.10
CA VAL A 194 4.31 -1.03 -4.45
C VAL A 194 4.59 0.33 -5.07
N GLU A 195 5.71 0.46 -5.76
CA GLU A 195 6.18 1.72 -6.31
C GLU A 195 6.96 1.53 -7.62
N GLN A 196 6.85 2.54 -8.48
CA GLN A 196 7.73 2.71 -9.62
C GLN A 196 8.95 3.55 -9.25
N ASN A 197 8.81 4.51 -8.34
CA ASN A 197 9.92 5.30 -7.79
C ASN A 197 10.75 4.45 -6.82
N ALA A 198 11.60 3.60 -7.38
CA ALA A 198 12.38 2.61 -6.64
C ALA A 198 13.27 3.25 -5.57
N PHE A 199 13.92 4.38 -5.87
CA PHE A 199 14.82 5.04 -4.92
C PHE A 199 14.08 5.46 -3.63
N ALA A 200 12.96 6.15 -3.77
CA ALA A 200 12.19 6.64 -2.63
C ALA A 200 11.57 5.49 -1.83
N ALA A 201 11.07 4.43 -2.51
CA ALA A 201 10.51 3.25 -1.87
C ALA A 201 11.54 2.46 -1.07
N LEU A 202 12.69 2.14 -1.68
CA LEU A 202 13.78 1.40 -1.03
C LEU A 202 14.39 2.16 0.14
N LYS A 203 14.52 3.49 0.02
CA LYS A 203 15.00 4.35 1.12
C LYS A 203 14.08 4.35 2.34
N LEU A 204 12.78 4.20 2.14
CA LEU A 204 11.78 4.14 3.20
C LEU A 204 11.74 2.76 3.85
N SER A 205 12.00 1.69 3.10
CA SER A 205 11.68 0.31 3.47
C SER A 205 12.76 -0.37 4.28
N HIS A 206 12.33 -1.28 5.16
CA HIS A 206 13.23 -2.23 5.84
C HIS A 206 13.66 -3.34 4.87
N ARG A 207 12.73 -3.82 4.03
CA ARG A 207 12.94 -4.88 3.03
C ARG A 207 12.28 -4.51 1.73
N GLY A 208 12.88 -4.92 0.62
CA GLY A 208 12.35 -4.76 -0.72
C GLY A 208 12.31 -6.05 -1.51
N TYR A 209 11.43 -6.08 -2.48
CA TYR A 209 11.30 -7.11 -3.50
C TYR A 209 11.35 -6.46 -4.89
N VAL A 210 12.02 -7.12 -5.84
CA VAL A 210 12.03 -6.71 -7.25
C VAL A 210 11.13 -7.67 -8.03
N MET A 211 10.12 -7.13 -8.70
CA MET A 211 9.18 -7.91 -9.51
C MET A 211 9.40 -7.66 -10.99
N VAL A 212 9.55 -8.75 -11.74
CA VAL A 212 9.67 -8.74 -13.20
C VAL A 212 8.73 -9.79 -13.78
N ASN A 213 7.83 -9.39 -14.69
CA ASN A 213 6.92 -10.28 -15.40
C ASN A 213 6.18 -11.28 -14.49
N GLY A 214 5.60 -10.78 -13.40
CA GLY A 214 4.82 -11.58 -12.46
C GLY A 214 5.64 -12.48 -11.51
N LYS A 215 6.96 -12.32 -11.46
CA LYS A 215 7.84 -13.08 -10.58
C LYS A 215 8.68 -12.17 -9.69
N VAL A 216 8.93 -12.57 -8.46
CA VAL A 216 9.96 -11.96 -7.62
C VAL A 216 11.32 -12.50 -8.08
N THR A 217 12.19 -11.62 -8.54
CA THR A 217 13.53 -11.98 -9.05
C THR A 217 14.62 -11.68 -8.04
N MET A 218 14.39 -10.76 -7.12
CA MET A 218 15.38 -10.35 -6.11
C MET A 218 14.66 -9.88 -4.84
N SER A 219 15.29 -10.11 -3.69
CA SER A 219 14.83 -9.57 -2.40
C SER A 219 16.05 -9.28 -1.51
N GLY A 220 15.89 -8.32 -0.60
CA GLY A 220 16.93 -7.91 0.34
C GLY A 220 16.48 -6.75 1.20
N SER A 221 17.33 -6.24 2.08
CA SER A 221 17.07 -5.00 2.78
C SER A 221 17.01 -3.82 1.78
N GLY A 222 16.28 -2.76 2.11
CA GLY A 222 16.24 -1.57 1.26
C GLY A 222 17.64 -1.00 0.95
N LYS A 223 18.56 -1.07 1.92
CA LYS A 223 19.96 -0.64 1.74
C LYS A 223 20.73 -1.51 0.77
N GLU A 224 20.60 -2.84 0.88
CA GLU A 224 21.26 -3.79 -0.03
C GLU A 224 20.78 -3.61 -1.46
N LEU A 225 19.47 -3.48 -1.66
CA LEU A 225 18.90 -3.27 -3.00
C LEU A 225 19.29 -1.91 -3.59
N LEU A 226 19.37 -0.84 -2.79
CA LEU A 226 19.89 0.46 -3.24
C LEU A 226 21.35 0.41 -3.67
N ALA A 227 22.16 -0.46 -3.07
CA ALA A 227 23.57 -0.65 -3.41
C ALA A 227 23.79 -1.64 -4.55
N ASN A 228 22.79 -2.45 -4.92
CA ASN A 228 22.89 -3.49 -5.93
C ASN A 228 23.05 -2.88 -7.34
N PRO A 229 24.11 -3.22 -8.11
CA PRO A 229 24.35 -2.66 -9.44
C PRO A 229 23.22 -2.92 -10.45
N GLU A 230 22.60 -4.12 -10.43
CA GLU A 230 21.52 -4.47 -11.34
C GLU A 230 20.25 -3.64 -11.06
N VAL A 231 19.91 -3.45 -9.77
CA VAL A 231 18.80 -2.61 -9.34
C VAL A 231 19.06 -1.16 -9.73
N ARG A 232 20.29 -0.67 -9.54
CA ARG A 232 20.68 0.69 -9.91
C ARG A 232 20.53 0.93 -11.41
N ALA A 233 21.10 0.06 -12.22
CA ALA A 233 21.04 0.18 -13.68
C ALA A 233 19.60 0.10 -14.22
N ALA A 234 18.76 -0.80 -13.65
CA ALA A 234 17.40 -1.01 -14.14
C ALA A 234 16.38 0.02 -13.63
N TYR A 235 16.54 0.55 -12.41
CA TYR A 235 15.48 1.32 -11.73
C TYR A 235 15.92 2.65 -11.12
N LEU A 236 17.23 2.93 -10.97
CA LEU A 236 17.71 4.14 -10.28
C LEU A 236 18.44 5.10 -11.22
N GLU A 237 19.14 4.61 -12.23
CA GLU A 237 19.99 5.40 -13.14
C GLU A 237 19.29 5.72 -14.49
N GLY A 238 18.12 5.11 -14.77
CA GLY A 238 17.32 5.34 -16.00
C GLY A 238 16.26 6.45 -15.89
N GLY A 239 16.22 7.22 -14.84
CA GLY A 239 15.17 8.22 -14.53
C GLY A 239 15.40 9.62 -15.11
N HIS A 240 16.10 9.75 -16.22
CA HIS A 240 16.20 11.00 -16.99
C HIS A 240 15.65 10.79 -18.41
N HIS A 241 14.30 10.74 -18.53
CA HIS A 241 13.61 11.09 -19.76
C HIS A 241 12.26 11.72 -19.45
#